data_def9707e7fbbeb48e0bdf06f397c2e67
#
_entry.id   def9707e7fbbeb48e0bdf06f397c2e67
#
_cell.length_a   1.000
_cell.length_b   1.000
_cell.length_c   1.000
_cell.angle_alpha   90.00
_cell.angle_beta   90.00
_cell.angle_gamma   90.00
#
_symmetry.space_group_name_H-M   'P 1'
#
loop_
_entity.id
_entity.type
_entity.pdbx_description
1 polymer ?
#
loop_
_entity_poly.entity_id
_entity_poly.type
_entity_poly.pdbx_seq_one_letter_code
_entity_poly.pdbx_strand_id
1 'polypeptide(L)'
;RCSIMENIRLGNPAASDEDVREAARKACCQEFIEKLPQGYDTPAGEAGKRLSGGEKQRIAIARMILKNAPIIILDEATAFTDPENENKIQKSIEELTKGKTLLVIAHRLSTITDADKIVVLKNGCIEGAGTQEELLQNCQLYQRMWQAHVGVRHWAVRGQKEGEESC
;
A
#
# COMPACT_ATOMS: atom_id res chain seq x y z
N ARG A 1 -7.75 24.29 -6.84
CA ARG A 1 -6.98 23.76 -8.00
C ARG A 1 -5.51 23.89 -7.64
N CYS A 2 -4.89 22.89 -7.06
CA CYS A 2 -3.51 22.96 -6.70
C CYS A 2 -2.65 22.11 -7.66
N SER A 3 -1.40 22.50 -7.89
CA SER A 3 -0.43 21.75 -8.69
C SER A 3 -0.03 20.44 -7.97
N ILE A 4 0.66 19.54 -8.66
CA ILE A 4 1.22 18.34 -8.05
C ILE A 4 2.21 18.72 -6.94
N MET A 5 3.04 19.75 -7.16
CA MET A 5 3.96 20.29 -6.14
C MET A 5 3.22 20.66 -4.86
N GLU A 6 2.23 21.53 -4.96
CA GLU A 6 1.41 21.96 -3.83
C GLU A 6 0.64 20.81 -3.18
N ASN A 7 0.21 19.86 -3.97
CA ASN A 7 -0.50 18.68 -3.49
C ASN A 7 0.39 17.81 -2.58
N ILE A 8 1.67 17.62 -2.94
CA ILE A 8 2.64 16.88 -2.12
C ILE A 8 3.02 17.72 -0.89
N ARG A 9 3.19 19.06 -1.05
CA ARG A 9 3.53 19.98 0.02
C ARG A 9 2.50 20.02 1.15
N LEU A 10 1.25 19.57 0.92
CA LEU A 10 0.26 19.41 1.99
C LEU A 10 0.74 18.48 3.12
N GLY A 11 1.73 17.61 2.88
CA GLY A 11 2.35 16.78 3.91
C GLY A 11 3.15 17.59 4.94
N ASN A 12 3.80 18.67 4.49
CA ASN A 12 4.51 19.65 5.31
C ASN A 12 4.54 21.00 4.59
N PRO A 13 3.67 21.96 4.96
CA PRO A 13 3.58 23.27 4.30
C PRO A 13 4.86 24.11 4.34
N ALA A 14 5.75 23.85 5.30
CA ALA A 14 7.02 24.56 5.45
C ALA A 14 8.16 23.93 4.61
N ALA A 15 7.92 22.82 3.92
CA ALA A 15 8.93 22.13 3.14
C ALA A 15 9.37 22.93 1.89
N SER A 16 10.66 22.91 1.60
CA SER A 16 11.20 23.49 0.38
C SER A 16 10.76 22.70 -0.87
N ASP A 17 10.93 23.27 -2.07
CA ASP A 17 10.69 22.56 -3.32
C ASP A 17 11.57 21.32 -3.45
N GLU A 18 12.81 21.38 -2.96
CA GLU A 18 13.75 20.26 -2.97
C GLU A 18 13.25 19.10 -2.09
N ASP A 19 12.76 19.39 -0.87
CA ASP A 19 12.17 18.38 0.02
C ASP A 19 10.96 17.69 -0.64
N VAL A 20 10.13 18.46 -1.33
CA VAL A 20 8.96 17.93 -2.05
C VAL A 20 9.40 17.01 -3.20
N ARG A 21 10.42 17.41 -3.98
CA ARG A 21 10.97 16.60 -5.07
C ARG A 21 11.61 15.32 -4.54
N GLU A 22 12.34 15.39 -3.44
CA GLU A 22 12.94 14.22 -2.80
C GLU A 22 11.87 13.25 -2.28
N ALA A 23 10.81 13.73 -1.64
CA ALA A 23 9.67 12.91 -1.21
C ALA A 23 8.96 12.25 -2.41
N ALA A 24 8.79 12.99 -3.51
CA ALA A 24 8.22 12.47 -4.74
C ALA A 24 9.10 11.38 -5.37
N ARG A 25 10.41 11.55 -5.37
CA ARG A 25 11.38 10.57 -5.86
C ARG A 25 11.30 9.27 -5.06
N LYS A 26 11.30 9.37 -3.72
CA LYS A 26 11.14 8.21 -2.81
C LYS A 26 9.81 7.49 -3.00
N ALA A 27 8.76 8.22 -3.36
CA ALA A 27 7.44 7.67 -3.67
C ALA A 27 7.29 7.18 -5.13
N CYS A 28 8.39 7.06 -5.90
CA CYS A 28 8.38 6.67 -7.31
C CYS A 28 7.43 7.51 -8.19
N CYS A 29 7.31 8.82 -7.87
CA CYS A 29 6.46 9.75 -8.61
C CYS A 29 7.18 10.41 -9.80
N GLN A 30 8.50 10.53 -9.76
CA GLN A 30 9.28 11.32 -10.70
C GLN A 30 9.00 10.94 -12.16
N GLU A 31 9.02 9.64 -12.46
CA GLU A 31 8.86 9.14 -13.84
C GLU A 31 7.57 9.60 -14.51
N PHE A 32 6.44 9.57 -13.80
CA PHE A 32 5.18 10.00 -14.40
C PHE A 32 5.00 11.53 -14.37
N ILE A 33 5.54 12.21 -13.33
CA ILE A 33 5.48 13.67 -13.25
C ILE A 33 6.25 14.31 -14.40
N GLU A 34 7.44 13.80 -14.75
CA GLU A 34 8.26 14.29 -15.87
C GLU A 34 7.59 14.11 -17.23
N LYS A 35 6.69 13.13 -17.38
CA LYS A 35 5.91 12.92 -18.59
C LYS A 35 4.72 13.87 -18.72
N LEU A 36 4.38 14.62 -17.69
CA LEU A 36 3.28 15.58 -17.72
C LEU A 36 3.71 16.89 -18.38
N PRO A 37 2.81 17.57 -19.12
CA PRO A 37 3.14 18.77 -19.91
C PRO A 37 3.79 19.90 -19.09
N GLN A 38 3.46 20.04 -17.81
CA GLN A 38 3.97 21.07 -16.91
C GLN A 38 4.74 20.47 -15.71
N GLY A 39 5.10 19.17 -15.77
CA GLY A 39 5.79 18.50 -14.68
C GLY A 39 5.09 18.69 -13.32
N TYR A 40 5.83 19.16 -12.32
CA TYR A 40 5.31 19.44 -10.97
C TYR A 40 4.25 20.55 -10.91
N ASP A 41 4.26 21.48 -11.87
CA ASP A 41 3.29 22.58 -11.94
C ASP A 41 1.96 22.15 -12.59
N THR A 42 1.88 20.92 -13.08
CA THR A 42 0.66 20.37 -13.67
C THR A 42 -0.46 20.40 -12.63
N PRO A 43 -1.62 21.03 -12.94
CA PRO A 43 -2.78 20.98 -12.05
C PRO A 43 -3.22 19.53 -11.84
N ALA A 44 -3.29 19.10 -10.59
CA ALA A 44 -3.72 17.73 -10.24
C ALA A 44 -5.19 17.46 -10.63
N GLY A 45 -5.89 18.50 -11.12
CA GLY A 45 -7.29 18.47 -11.54
C GLY A 45 -8.27 18.40 -10.38
N GLU A 46 -9.57 18.47 -10.66
CA GLU A 46 -10.61 18.20 -9.68
C GLU A 46 -10.55 16.71 -9.30
N ALA A 47 -10.23 16.43 -8.04
CA ALA A 47 -10.05 15.08 -7.48
C ALA A 47 -9.02 14.21 -8.26
N GLY A 48 -8.01 14.83 -8.91
CA GLY A 48 -6.99 14.10 -9.65
C GLY A 48 -7.51 13.32 -10.86
N LYS A 49 -8.54 13.80 -11.54
CA LYS A 49 -9.15 13.15 -12.70
C LYS A 49 -8.18 12.80 -13.84
N ARG A 50 -7.04 13.51 -13.91
CA ARG A 50 -5.99 13.28 -14.93
C ARG A 50 -4.95 12.23 -14.52
N LEU A 51 -4.95 11.79 -13.27
CA LEU A 51 -4.00 10.81 -12.75
C LEU A 51 -4.66 9.43 -12.61
N SER A 52 -3.92 8.38 -12.94
CA SER A 52 -4.32 7.00 -12.68
C SER A 52 -4.48 6.71 -11.18
N GLY A 53 -5.12 5.61 -10.81
CA GLY A 53 -5.25 5.19 -9.42
C GLY A 53 -3.89 5.04 -8.72
N GLY A 54 -2.93 4.37 -9.38
CA GLY A 54 -1.58 4.17 -8.85
C GLY A 54 -0.77 5.46 -8.70
N GLU A 55 -0.92 6.43 -9.63
CA GLU A 55 -0.27 7.75 -9.53
C GLU A 55 -0.81 8.56 -8.36
N LYS A 56 -2.12 8.58 -8.16
CA LYS A 56 -2.77 9.23 -7.02
C LYS A 56 -2.26 8.67 -5.69
N GLN A 57 -2.10 7.36 -5.63
CA GLN A 57 -1.64 6.71 -4.43
C GLN A 57 -0.16 7.02 -4.16
N ARG A 58 0.71 6.99 -5.17
CA ARG A 58 2.11 7.40 -4.99
C ARG A 58 2.22 8.87 -4.52
N ILE A 59 1.37 9.77 -5.01
CA ILE A 59 1.30 11.15 -4.49
C ILE A 59 0.88 11.16 -3.01
N ALA A 60 -0.08 10.33 -2.60
CA ALA A 60 -0.47 10.21 -1.20
C ALA A 60 0.70 9.68 -0.34
N ILE A 61 1.46 8.70 -0.83
CA ILE A 61 2.66 8.20 -0.16
C ILE A 61 3.74 9.30 -0.07
N ALA A 62 3.95 10.09 -1.14
CA ALA A 62 4.89 11.22 -1.11
C ALA A 62 4.53 12.24 0.00
N ARG A 63 3.25 12.55 0.19
CA ARG A 63 2.79 13.37 1.32
C ARG A 63 3.14 12.76 2.67
N MET A 64 2.95 11.45 2.84
CA MET A 64 3.27 10.75 4.09
C MET A 64 4.78 10.72 4.34
N ILE A 65 5.60 10.55 3.30
CA ILE A 65 7.06 10.64 3.39
C ILE A 65 7.48 12.05 3.84
N LEU A 66 6.92 13.09 3.21
CA LEU A 66 7.21 14.49 3.53
C LEU A 66 6.77 14.86 4.94
N LYS A 67 5.62 14.33 5.41
CA LYS A 67 5.13 14.51 6.78
C LYS A 67 6.02 13.87 7.82
N ASN A 68 6.71 12.81 7.49
CA ASN A 68 7.66 12.08 8.32
C ASN A 68 7.14 11.68 9.71
N ALA A 69 5.89 11.27 9.82
CA ALA A 69 5.31 10.82 11.08
C ALA A 69 5.96 9.51 11.57
N PRO A 70 6.16 9.31 12.89
CA PRO A 70 6.77 8.11 13.45
C PRO A 70 5.86 6.87 13.40
N ILE A 71 4.54 7.07 13.31
CA ILE A 71 3.53 6.01 13.21
C ILE A 71 2.75 6.23 11.92
N ILE A 72 2.61 5.17 11.14
CA ILE A 72 1.89 5.14 9.87
C ILE A 72 0.75 4.15 9.98
N ILE A 73 -0.44 4.54 9.57
CA ILE A 73 -1.61 3.65 9.49
C ILE A 73 -1.99 3.51 8.02
N LEU A 74 -2.00 2.27 7.53
CA LEU A 74 -2.44 1.94 6.18
C LEU A 74 -3.74 1.12 6.27
N ASP A 75 -4.80 1.65 5.69
CA ASP A 75 -6.07 0.95 5.51
C ASP A 75 -6.22 0.59 4.03
N GLU A 76 -6.31 -0.71 3.75
CA GLU A 76 -6.52 -1.27 2.40
C GLU A 76 -5.60 -0.71 1.28
N ALA A 77 -4.31 -0.55 1.58
CA ALA A 77 -3.35 0.13 0.69
C ALA A 77 -3.05 -0.57 -0.66
N THR A 78 -3.66 -1.74 -0.98
CA THR A 78 -3.19 -2.62 -2.08
C THR A 78 -4.28 -3.13 -3.03
N ALA A 79 -5.36 -2.40 -3.26
CA ALA A 79 -6.34 -2.77 -4.28
C ALA A 79 -5.87 -2.33 -5.69
N PHE A 80 -4.83 -2.98 -6.25
CA PHE A 80 -4.31 -2.63 -7.58
C PHE A 80 -4.60 -3.71 -8.62
N THR A 81 -4.83 -3.23 -9.83
CA THR A 81 -5.14 -4.05 -11.01
C THR A 81 -3.96 -4.19 -11.98
N ASP A 82 -2.83 -3.49 -11.72
CA ASP A 82 -1.67 -3.45 -12.61
C ASP A 82 -0.38 -3.83 -11.87
N PRO A 83 0.28 -4.96 -12.25
CA PRO A 83 1.49 -5.46 -11.58
C PRO A 83 2.68 -4.47 -11.56
N GLU A 84 2.82 -3.65 -12.61
CA GLU A 84 3.91 -2.66 -12.67
C GLU A 84 3.72 -1.55 -11.63
N ASN A 85 2.50 -1.06 -11.49
CA ASN A 85 2.16 -0.08 -10.47
C ASN A 85 2.24 -0.68 -9.06
N GLU A 86 1.89 -1.95 -8.87
CA GLU A 86 2.00 -2.65 -7.59
C GLU A 86 3.45 -2.64 -7.08
N ASN A 87 4.42 -3.00 -7.92
CA ASN A 87 5.84 -2.98 -7.56
C ASN A 87 6.33 -1.56 -7.17
N LYS A 88 5.92 -0.54 -7.91
CA LYS A 88 6.31 0.85 -7.61
C LYS A 88 5.71 1.34 -6.29
N ILE A 89 4.48 0.96 -6.00
CA ILE A 89 3.81 1.29 -4.74
C ILE A 89 4.46 0.54 -3.58
N GLN A 90 4.76 -0.75 -3.74
CA GLN A 90 5.45 -1.53 -2.72
C GLN A 90 6.79 -0.90 -2.33
N LYS A 91 7.63 -0.54 -3.31
CA LYS A 91 8.88 0.19 -3.06
C LYS A 91 8.65 1.52 -2.32
N SER A 92 7.61 2.24 -2.69
CA SER A 92 7.28 3.52 -2.05
C SER A 92 6.85 3.33 -0.59
N ILE A 93 6.13 2.24 -0.27
CA ILE A 93 5.75 1.87 1.10
C ILE A 93 6.98 1.45 1.90
N GLU A 94 7.89 0.67 1.33
CA GLU A 94 9.15 0.29 1.97
C GLU A 94 9.96 1.54 2.37
N GLU A 95 10.10 2.52 1.47
CA GLU A 95 10.77 3.78 1.79
C GLU A 95 10.04 4.59 2.87
N LEU A 96 8.71 4.61 2.83
CA LEU A 96 7.88 5.32 3.81
C LEU A 96 8.06 4.75 5.22
N THR A 97 8.19 3.42 5.35
CA THR A 97 8.15 2.71 6.63
C THR A 97 9.50 2.54 7.31
N LYS A 98 10.60 2.85 6.64
CA LYS A 98 11.96 2.71 7.20
C LYS A 98 12.10 3.40 8.57
N GLY A 99 12.41 2.61 9.62
CA GLY A 99 12.61 3.10 10.97
C GLY A 99 11.35 3.64 11.67
N LYS A 100 10.16 3.24 11.20
CA LYS A 100 8.87 3.70 11.73
C LYS A 100 7.98 2.53 12.14
N THR A 101 6.97 2.82 12.97
CA THR A 101 5.93 1.85 13.29
C THR A 101 4.85 1.86 12.22
N LEU A 102 4.61 0.71 11.60
CA LEU A 102 3.57 0.52 10.61
C LEU A 102 2.41 -0.28 11.19
N LEU A 103 1.21 0.28 11.16
CA LEU A 103 -0.05 -0.41 11.45
C LEU A 103 -0.81 -0.62 10.15
N VAL A 104 -1.05 -1.88 9.79
CA VAL A 104 -1.81 -2.24 8.58
C VAL A 104 -3.15 -2.85 8.96
N ILE A 105 -4.23 -2.31 8.40
CA ILE A 105 -5.54 -2.98 8.42
C ILE A 105 -5.57 -3.86 7.17
N ALA A 106 -5.46 -5.18 7.38
CA ALA A 106 -5.28 -6.11 6.29
C ALA A 106 -6.60 -6.79 5.92
N HIS A 107 -6.93 -6.77 4.63
CA HIS A 107 -7.99 -7.55 4.02
C HIS A 107 -7.49 -8.84 3.34
N ARG A 108 -6.17 -8.97 3.19
CA ARG A 108 -5.50 -10.15 2.63
C ARG A 108 -4.47 -10.68 3.62
N LEU A 109 -4.65 -11.89 4.10
CA LEU A 109 -3.71 -12.51 5.06
C LEU A 109 -2.29 -12.67 4.49
N SER A 110 -2.15 -12.84 3.18
CA SER A 110 -0.84 -12.96 2.53
C SER A 110 0.03 -11.71 2.64
N THR A 111 -0.53 -10.55 2.94
CA THR A 111 0.23 -9.30 3.04
C THR A 111 0.82 -9.03 4.43
N ILE A 112 0.45 -9.84 5.42
CA ILE A 112 0.84 -9.66 6.82
C ILE A 112 1.59 -10.85 7.42
N THR A 113 1.98 -11.81 6.58
CA THR A 113 2.69 -13.03 7.05
C THR A 113 3.98 -12.73 7.79
N ASP A 114 4.70 -11.70 7.35
CA ASP A 114 6.01 -11.30 7.89
C ASP A 114 5.90 -10.13 8.89
N ALA A 115 4.68 -9.84 9.38
CA ALA A 115 4.50 -8.78 10.37
C ALA A 115 5.09 -9.21 11.73
N ASP A 116 5.77 -8.28 12.41
CA ASP A 116 6.32 -8.50 13.76
C ASP A 116 5.22 -8.88 14.76
N LYS A 117 4.01 -8.38 14.56
CA LYS A 117 2.86 -8.68 15.40
C LYS A 117 1.56 -8.54 14.62
N ILE A 118 0.74 -9.57 14.69
CA ILE A 118 -0.62 -9.62 14.15
C ILE A 118 -1.61 -9.54 15.31
N VAL A 119 -2.63 -8.71 15.20
CA VAL A 119 -3.73 -8.61 16.17
C VAL A 119 -5.02 -9.06 15.49
N VAL A 120 -5.65 -10.09 16.02
CA VAL A 120 -6.92 -10.63 15.52
C VAL A 120 -8.07 -10.05 16.33
N LEU A 121 -8.97 -9.35 15.65
CA LEU A 121 -10.14 -8.72 16.26
C LEU A 121 -11.42 -9.49 15.93
N LYS A 122 -12.30 -9.61 16.91
CA LYS A 122 -13.64 -10.18 16.76
C LYS A 122 -14.62 -9.44 17.65
N ASN A 123 -15.69 -8.92 17.06
CA ASN A 123 -16.74 -8.19 17.80
C ASN A 123 -16.20 -7.06 18.69
N GLY A 124 -15.17 -6.34 18.24
CA GLY A 124 -14.55 -5.25 18.99
C GLY A 124 -13.56 -5.68 20.08
N CYS A 125 -13.32 -6.98 20.27
CA CYS A 125 -12.36 -7.52 21.24
C CYS A 125 -11.16 -8.17 20.55
N ILE A 126 -10.01 -8.19 21.26
CA ILE A 126 -8.82 -8.91 20.82
C ILE A 126 -9.03 -10.40 21.10
N GLU A 127 -9.09 -11.22 20.06
CA GLU A 127 -9.20 -12.69 20.12
C GLU A 127 -7.82 -13.36 20.20
N GLY A 128 -6.79 -12.72 19.66
CA GLY A 128 -5.42 -13.19 19.70
C GLY A 128 -4.43 -12.12 19.22
N ALA A 129 -3.20 -12.20 19.69
CA ALA A 129 -2.12 -11.33 19.26
C ALA A 129 -0.78 -12.07 19.35
N GLY A 130 0.06 -11.94 18.30
CA GLY A 130 1.36 -12.60 18.21
C GLY A 130 1.88 -12.63 16.77
N THR A 131 2.93 -13.39 16.54
CA THR A 131 3.40 -13.70 15.18
C THR A 131 2.43 -14.63 14.46
N GLN A 132 2.59 -14.80 13.16
CA GLN A 132 1.80 -15.76 12.39
C GLN A 132 1.90 -17.18 12.96
N GLU A 133 3.10 -17.63 13.31
CA GLU A 133 3.33 -18.97 13.86
C GLU A 133 2.58 -19.17 15.18
N GLU A 134 2.68 -18.21 16.09
CA GLU A 134 1.97 -18.25 17.37
C GLU A 134 0.45 -18.29 17.20
N LEU A 135 -0.08 -17.49 16.27
CA LEU A 135 -1.52 -17.45 16.01
C LEU A 135 -2.04 -18.70 15.32
N LEU A 136 -1.24 -19.33 14.45
CA LEU A 136 -1.57 -20.62 13.85
C LEU A 136 -1.60 -21.75 14.88
N GLN A 137 -0.90 -21.63 15.99
CA GLN A 137 -0.92 -22.60 17.08
C GLN A 137 -2.02 -22.31 18.10
N ASN A 138 -2.26 -21.05 18.45
CA ASN A 138 -3.01 -20.68 19.64
C ASN A 138 -4.34 -19.94 19.37
N CYS A 139 -4.62 -19.48 18.13
CA CYS A 139 -5.82 -18.72 17.79
C CYS A 139 -6.70 -19.45 16.76
N GLN A 140 -7.78 -20.09 17.22
CA GLN A 140 -8.70 -20.83 16.33
C GLN A 140 -9.31 -19.96 15.22
N LEU A 141 -9.59 -18.68 15.51
CA LEU A 141 -10.15 -17.78 14.51
C LEU A 141 -9.13 -17.53 13.39
N TYR A 142 -7.88 -17.26 13.76
CA TYR A 142 -6.81 -17.05 12.77
C TYR A 142 -6.55 -18.30 11.94
N GLN A 143 -6.54 -19.49 12.54
CA GLN A 143 -6.41 -20.77 11.84
C GLN A 143 -7.48 -20.95 10.77
N ARG A 144 -8.75 -20.68 11.11
CA ARG A 144 -9.88 -20.78 10.16
C ARG A 144 -9.74 -19.78 9.00
N MET A 145 -9.37 -18.54 9.31
CA MET A 145 -9.14 -17.50 8.29
C MET A 145 -8.00 -17.89 7.35
N TRP A 146 -6.91 -18.43 7.90
CA TRP A 146 -5.76 -18.90 7.14
C TRP A 146 -6.11 -20.10 6.23
N GLN A 147 -6.81 -21.10 6.75
CA GLN A 147 -7.26 -22.26 5.97
C GLN A 147 -8.18 -21.84 4.82
N ALA A 148 -9.10 -20.92 5.05
CA ALA A 148 -9.95 -20.39 3.99
C ALA A 148 -9.12 -19.66 2.91
N HIS A 149 -8.10 -18.89 3.32
CA HIS A 149 -7.20 -18.18 2.40
C HIS A 149 -6.37 -19.14 1.53
N VAL A 150 -5.80 -20.19 2.13
CA VAL A 150 -4.99 -21.21 1.43
C VAL A 150 -5.88 -22.08 0.53
N GLY A 151 -7.08 -22.44 0.99
CA GLY A 151 -8.05 -23.22 0.23
C GLY A 151 -8.46 -22.57 -1.10
N VAL A 152 -8.67 -21.25 -1.09
CA VAL A 152 -8.98 -20.49 -2.31
C VAL A 152 -7.81 -20.51 -3.30
N ARG A 153 -6.56 -20.45 -2.83
CA ARG A 153 -5.37 -20.54 -3.71
C ARG A 153 -5.25 -21.91 -4.39
N HIS A 154 -5.52 -23.00 -3.69
CA HIS A 154 -5.50 -24.34 -4.28
C HIS A 154 -6.57 -24.54 -5.35
N TRP A 155 -7.72 -23.90 -5.22
CA TRP A 155 -8.80 -23.98 -6.21
C TRP A 155 -8.47 -23.19 -7.49
N ALA A 156 -7.88 -22.01 -7.35
CA ALA A 156 -7.47 -21.19 -8.49
C ALA A 156 -6.36 -21.85 -9.33
N VAL A 157 -5.45 -22.59 -8.71
CA VAL A 157 -4.35 -23.31 -9.40
C VAL A 157 -4.87 -24.58 -10.11
N ARG A 158 -5.89 -25.26 -9.60
CA ARG A 158 -6.51 -26.41 -10.27
C ARG A 158 -7.31 -26.01 -11.51
N GLY A 159 -8.05 -24.91 -11.46
CA GLY A 159 -8.85 -24.42 -12.60
C GLY A 159 -8.01 -24.00 -13.81
N GLN A 160 -6.73 -23.66 -13.62
CA GLN A 160 -5.82 -23.35 -14.73
C GLN A 160 -5.22 -24.60 -15.41
N LYS A 161 -5.10 -25.73 -14.70
CA LYS A 161 -4.56 -26.98 -15.28
C LYS A 161 -5.60 -27.79 -16.08
N GLU A 162 -6.87 -27.63 -15.79
CA GLU A 162 -7.94 -28.35 -16.54
C GLU A 162 -8.32 -27.64 -17.85
N GLY A 163 -7.87 -26.41 -18.08
CA GLY A 163 -8.09 -25.65 -19.32
C GLY A 163 -7.03 -25.91 -20.42
N GLU A 164 -5.89 -26.51 -20.09
CA GLU A 164 -4.79 -26.79 -21.05
C GLU A 164 -4.80 -28.22 -21.62
N GLU A 165 -5.64 -29.12 -21.11
CA GLU A 165 -5.75 -30.52 -21.64
C GLU A 165 -6.93 -30.73 -22.58
N SER A 166 -7.62 -29.66 -23.02
CA SER A 166 -8.74 -29.74 -23.97
C SER A 166 -8.51 -28.81 -25.16
N CYS A 167 -7.46 -29.08 -25.94
CA CYS A 167 -7.31 -28.62 -27.33
C CYS A 167 -6.47 -29.64 -28.12
#